data_2b85231741d4757c66e8d4729a041b38
#
_entry.id   2b85231741d4757c66e8d4729a041b38
#
_cell.length_a   1.000
_cell.length_b   1.000
_cell.length_c   1.000
_cell.angle_alpha   90.00
_cell.angle_beta   90.00
_cell.angle_gamma   90.00
#
_symmetry.space_group_name_H-M   'P 1'
#
loop_
_entity.id
_entity.type
_entity.pdbx_description
1 polymer ?
#
loop_
_entity_poly.entity_id
_entity_poly.type
_entity_poly.pdbx_seq_one_letter_code
_entity_poly.pdbx_strand_id
1 'polypeptide(L)'
;MSSVRLLIGTRKGAFILTSDGTRKDWHIDGPHFPGWELYHLKASPADPNRIYASQTSGWFGQQIQRSDDGGLTFAPVNNQFTYDGTPGTHQWYDGTPHPWEFKRVWHLEPSLTDPDTVYAGAEDAGLFKSTDAGATWNELAGLRTTETGPHWQPGAGGLCLHTILLDPTNPDRIIIAISAAGAFRTDDAGQTWKPINKGLYSKYIPDPTAEVGHCVHHIAMNPRTPNTLFMQKHWDVMRTDDAGDHWTKISGNLPTDFGFAIDVHTH
;
A
#
# COMPACT_ATOMS: atom_id res chain seq x y z
N MET A 1 -3.30 7.25 -31.17
CA MET A 1 -2.33 8.13 -30.47
C MET A 1 -2.24 7.63 -29.04
N SER A 2 -1.04 7.53 -28.49
CA SER A 2 -0.90 7.18 -27.07
C SER A 2 -1.44 8.30 -26.20
N SER A 3 -2.30 7.99 -25.24
CA SER A 3 -2.78 8.93 -24.24
C SER A 3 -2.10 8.66 -22.92
N VAL A 4 -1.86 9.72 -22.12
CA VAL A 4 -1.31 9.64 -20.77
C VAL A 4 -2.39 10.13 -19.81
N ARG A 5 -2.57 9.44 -18.72
CA ARG A 5 -3.49 9.80 -17.65
C ARG A 5 -2.76 9.79 -16.31
N LEU A 6 -2.89 10.87 -15.55
CA LEU A 6 -2.40 10.95 -14.17
C LEU A 6 -3.60 11.00 -13.24
N LEU A 7 -3.55 10.17 -12.21
CA LEU A 7 -4.55 10.10 -11.15
C LEU A 7 -3.95 10.74 -9.89
N ILE A 8 -4.57 11.79 -9.39
CA ILE A 8 -4.04 12.62 -8.29
C ILE A 8 -5.04 12.68 -7.15
N GLY A 9 -4.74 12.01 -6.04
CA GLY A 9 -5.46 12.13 -4.79
C GLY A 9 -4.93 13.31 -3.97
N THR A 10 -5.83 14.10 -3.41
CA THR A 10 -5.50 15.24 -2.56
C THR A 10 -6.42 15.29 -1.33
N ARG A 11 -6.09 16.19 -0.38
CA ARG A 11 -6.98 16.51 0.76
C ARG A 11 -8.26 17.27 0.35
N LYS A 12 -8.41 17.62 -0.92
CA LYS A 12 -9.55 18.42 -1.43
C LYS A 12 -10.42 17.65 -2.42
N GLY A 13 -10.09 16.40 -2.68
CA GLY A 13 -10.72 15.54 -3.69
C GLY A 13 -9.72 14.93 -4.64
N ALA A 14 -10.21 14.23 -5.67
CA ALA A 14 -9.39 13.62 -6.72
C ALA A 14 -9.42 14.46 -7.99
N PHE A 15 -8.31 14.41 -8.74
CA PHE A 15 -8.17 15.02 -10.06
C PHE A 15 -7.66 13.98 -11.06
N ILE A 16 -8.19 14.03 -12.27
CA ILE A 16 -7.74 13.18 -13.38
C ILE A 16 -7.21 14.12 -14.47
N LEU A 17 -5.91 14.00 -14.76
CA LEU A 17 -5.26 14.77 -15.79
C LEU A 17 -5.03 13.89 -17.00
N THR A 18 -5.44 14.35 -18.17
CA THR A 18 -5.22 13.63 -19.44
C THR A 18 -4.43 14.46 -20.42
N SER A 19 -3.53 13.80 -21.15
CA SER A 19 -2.74 14.41 -22.21
C SER A 19 -2.56 13.44 -23.36
N ASP A 20 -2.18 13.93 -24.53
CA ASP A 20 -1.65 13.09 -25.59
C ASP A 20 -0.22 12.61 -25.27
N GLY A 21 0.37 11.82 -26.16
CA GLY A 21 1.72 11.29 -25.95
C GLY A 21 2.82 12.35 -25.89
N THR A 22 2.56 13.61 -26.30
CA THR A 22 3.51 14.71 -26.24
C THR A 22 3.65 15.30 -24.85
N ARG A 23 2.62 15.16 -24.00
CA ARG A 23 2.54 15.67 -22.61
C ARG A 23 2.73 17.19 -22.50
N LYS A 24 2.43 17.94 -23.59
CA LYS A 24 2.57 19.39 -23.59
C LYS A 24 1.34 20.09 -23.03
N ASP A 25 0.17 19.59 -23.41
CA ASP A 25 -1.11 20.14 -22.99
C ASP A 25 -1.84 19.12 -22.13
N TRP A 26 -2.44 19.57 -21.03
CA TRP A 26 -3.16 18.74 -20.08
C TRP A 26 -4.59 19.23 -19.89
N HIS A 27 -5.53 18.35 -20.04
CA HIS A 27 -6.90 18.54 -19.59
C HIS A 27 -7.00 18.08 -18.14
N ILE A 28 -7.61 18.91 -17.28
CA ILE A 28 -7.80 18.64 -15.86
C ILE A 28 -9.29 18.45 -15.62
N ASP A 29 -9.66 17.27 -15.12
CA ASP A 29 -10.99 16.94 -14.66
C ASP A 29 -10.98 16.78 -13.13
N GLY A 30 -11.99 17.36 -12.45
CA GLY A 30 -12.09 17.37 -11.01
C GLY A 30 -12.32 18.78 -10.41
N PRO A 31 -12.41 18.90 -9.08
CA PRO A 31 -12.24 17.80 -8.11
C PRO A 31 -13.44 16.84 -8.10
N HIS A 32 -13.17 15.54 -8.25
CA HIS A 32 -14.12 14.52 -7.81
C HIS A 32 -14.08 14.45 -6.28
N PHE A 33 -15.21 14.12 -5.66
CA PHE A 33 -15.35 14.04 -4.20
C PHE A 33 -14.87 15.30 -3.46
N PRO A 34 -15.40 16.50 -3.80
CA PRO A 34 -14.96 17.75 -3.19
C PRO A 34 -15.14 17.72 -1.66
N GLY A 35 -14.07 18.07 -0.94
CA GLY A 35 -14.07 18.08 0.52
C GLY A 35 -13.71 16.75 1.17
N TRP A 36 -13.46 15.69 0.39
CA TRP A 36 -12.93 14.43 0.88
C TRP A 36 -11.42 14.35 0.77
N GLU A 37 -10.77 13.72 1.75
CA GLU A 37 -9.34 13.42 1.71
C GLU A 37 -9.13 12.06 1.00
N LEU A 38 -8.40 12.06 -0.10
CA LEU A 38 -8.07 10.88 -0.88
C LEU A 38 -6.76 10.28 -0.39
N TYR A 39 -6.81 9.07 0.12
CA TYR A 39 -5.63 8.31 0.54
C TYR A 39 -4.98 7.57 -0.63
N HIS A 40 -5.80 7.04 -1.54
CA HIS A 40 -5.28 6.34 -2.71
C HIS A 40 -6.24 6.44 -3.90
N LEU A 41 -5.67 6.51 -5.11
CA LEU A 41 -6.41 6.53 -6.37
C LEU A 41 -5.60 5.73 -7.40
N LYS A 42 -6.15 4.61 -7.90
CA LYS A 42 -5.41 3.72 -8.79
C LYS A 42 -6.31 3.07 -9.84
N ALA A 43 -5.84 3.06 -11.10
CA ALA A 43 -6.47 2.33 -12.18
C ALA A 43 -6.02 0.87 -12.20
N SER A 44 -6.92 -0.04 -12.60
CA SER A 44 -6.56 -1.43 -12.84
C SER A 44 -5.65 -1.56 -14.06
N PRO A 45 -4.54 -2.28 -13.99
CA PRO A 45 -3.75 -2.60 -15.18
C PRO A 45 -4.47 -3.58 -16.13
N ALA A 46 -5.38 -4.41 -15.61
CA ALA A 46 -6.17 -5.35 -16.42
C ALA A 46 -7.34 -4.67 -17.17
N ASP A 47 -7.90 -3.57 -16.62
CA ASP A 47 -8.91 -2.72 -17.28
C ASP A 47 -8.65 -1.26 -16.90
N PRO A 48 -8.00 -0.46 -17.75
CA PRO A 48 -7.70 0.93 -17.48
C PRO A 48 -8.92 1.84 -17.25
N ASN A 49 -10.14 1.42 -17.61
CA ASN A 49 -11.37 2.16 -17.31
C ASN A 49 -11.82 1.98 -15.86
N ARG A 50 -11.39 0.89 -15.23
CA ARG A 50 -11.67 0.64 -13.81
C ARG A 50 -10.68 1.37 -12.92
N ILE A 51 -11.20 2.28 -12.10
CA ILE A 51 -10.42 3.06 -11.15
C ILE A 51 -11.03 2.90 -9.76
N TYR A 52 -10.18 2.67 -8.77
CA TYR A 52 -10.57 2.62 -7.37
C TYR A 52 -10.02 3.84 -6.64
N ALA A 53 -10.84 4.41 -5.73
CA ALA A 53 -10.47 5.52 -4.88
C ALA A 53 -10.79 5.20 -3.42
N SER A 54 -9.81 5.37 -2.53
CA SER A 54 -10.01 5.34 -1.08
C SER A 54 -10.08 6.76 -0.56
N GLN A 55 -11.19 7.10 0.09
CA GLN A 55 -11.43 8.43 0.64
C GLN A 55 -11.91 8.34 2.08
N THR A 56 -11.64 9.38 2.86
CA THR A 56 -12.13 9.50 4.23
C THR A 56 -12.54 10.94 4.55
N SER A 57 -13.41 11.09 5.51
CA SER A 57 -13.70 12.39 6.13
C SER A 57 -13.92 12.20 7.63
N GLY A 58 -13.68 13.25 8.40
CA GLY A 58 -13.95 13.22 9.85
C GLY A 58 -15.45 13.11 10.21
N TRP A 59 -16.36 13.32 9.25
CA TRP A 59 -17.80 13.27 9.47
C TRP A 59 -18.44 11.98 8.98
N PHE A 60 -17.99 11.46 7.80
CA PHE A 60 -18.64 10.32 7.14
C PHE A 60 -17.77 9.06 7.15
N GLY A 61 -16.59 9.13 7.78
CA GLY A 61 -15.66 8.01 7.87
C GLY A 61 -15.02 7.65 6.53
N GLN A 62 -14.66 6.38 6.41
CA GLN A 62 -14.01 5.77 5.26
C GLN A 62 -15.03 5.41 4.18
N GLN A 63 -14.68 5.60 2.90
CA GLN A 63 -15.44 5.09 1.75
C GLN A 63 -14.49 4.63 0.63
N ILE A 64 -14.91 3.57 -0.07
CA ILE A 64 -14.29 3.16 -1.33
C ILE A 64 -15.22 3.51 -2.47
N GLN A 65 -14.67 4.14 -3.50
CA GLN A 65 -15.37 4.49 -4.73
C GLN A 65 -14.77 3.71 -5.90
N ARG A 66 -15.57 3.37 -6.89
CA ARG A 66 -15.16 2.72 -8.13
C ARG A 66 -15.72 3.46 -9.34
N SER A 67 -14.90 3.61 -10.35
CA SER A 67 -15.29 4.00 -11.71
C SER A 67 -15.09 2.80 -12.64
N ASP A 68 -15.99 2.65 -13.60
CA ASP A 68 -15.90 1.67 -14.68
C ASP A 68 -15.85 2.36 -16.09
N ASP A 69 -15.70 3.68 -16.11
CA ASP A 69 -15.72 4.51 -17.33
C ASP A 69 -14.50 5.45 -17.46
N GLY A 70 -13.40 5.07 -16.81
CA GLY A 70 -12.15 5.81 -16.90
C GLY A 70 -12.08 7.05 -15.98
N GLY A 71 -13.00 7.14 -15.02
CA GLY A 71 -13.07 8.21 -14.04
C GLY A 71 -14.08 9.31 -14.37
N LEU A 72 -14.93 9.13 -15.40
CA LEU A 72 -16.01 10.06 -15.71
C LEU A 72 -17.08 10.07 -14.64
N THR A 73 -17.42 8.85 -14.14
CA THR A 73 -18.34 8.69 -13.00
C THR A 73 -17.77 7.74 -11.96
N PHE A 74 -18.17 7.93 -10.70
CA PHE A 74 -17.80 7.07 -9.59
C PHE A 74 -19.04 6.67 -8.80
N ALA A 75 -19.05 5.41 -8.34
CA ALA A 75 -20.07 4.86 -7.46
C ALA A 75 -19.43 4.24 -6.21
N PRO A 76 -20.06 4.36 -5.03
CA PRO A 76 -19.57 3.69 -3.84
C PRO A 76 -19.67 2.17 -4.00
N VAL A 77 -18.67 1.46 -3.53
CA VAL A 77 -18.69 0.00 -3.36
C VAL A 77 -18.77 -0.36 -1.88
N ASN A 78 -18.74 -1.66 -1.55
CA ASN A 78 -18.81 -2.08 -0.15
C ASN A 78 -17.62 -1.52 0.64
N ASN A 79 -17.92 -1.09 1.85
CA ASN A 79 -16.95 -0.47 2.77
C ASN A 79 -16.93 -1.20 4.13
N GLN A 80 -17.34 -2.46 4.17
CA GLN A 80 -17.32 -3.30 5.36
C GLN A 80 -16.04 -4.14 5.38
N PHE A 81 -15.18 -3.80 6.32
CA PHE A 81 -13.93 -4.51 6.56
C PHE A 81 -13.96 -5.10 7.96
N THR A 82 -13.88 -6.42 8.04
CA THR A 82 -13.96 -7.15 9.31
C THR A 82 -12.73 -8.03 9.46
N TYR A 83 -12.06 -7.92 10.60
CA TYR A 83 -10.96 -8.84 10.93
C TYR A 83 -11.52 -10.23 11.26
N ASP A 84 -10.96 -11.27 10.64
CA ASP A 84 -11.41 -12.65 10.78
C ASP A 84 -11.10 -13.23 12.16
N GLY A 85 -11.99 -14.08 12.64
CA GLY A 85 -11.86 -14.80 13.91
C GLY A 85 -11.85 -13.89 15.13
N THR A 86 -11.05 -14.23 16.14
CA THR A 86 -10.77 -13.34 17.28
C THR A 86 -9.69 -12.38 16.86
N PRO A 87 -9.94 -11.06 16.81
CA PRO A 87 -8.97 -10.12 16.26
C PRO A 87 -7.62 -10.12 16.98
N GLY A 88 -7.58 -10.34 18.31
CA GLY A 88 -6.36 -10.27 19.10
C GLY A 88 -5.91 -8.83 19.35
N THR A 89 -4.62 -8.66 19.66
CA THR A 89 -4.03 -7.36 19.99
C THR A 89 -2.68 -7.18 19.31
N HIS A 90 -2.30 -5.93 19.07
CA HIS A 90 -0.94 -5.46 18.85
C HIS A 90 -0.50 -4.61 20.04
N GLN A 91 0.67 -3.97 19.99
CA GLN A 91 1.10 -3.02 21.01
C GLN A 91 0.62 -1.60 20.68
N TRP A 92 0.25 -0.82 21.70
CA TRP A 92 0.04 0.61 21.58
C TRP A 92 1.36 1.38 21.69
N TYR A 93 1.32 2.70 21.61
CA TYR A 93 2.51 3.57 21.69
C TYR A 93 3.32 3.43 22.98
N ASP A 94 2.66 3.04 24.08
CA ASP A 94 3.26 2.82 25.39
C ASP A 94 3.62 1.34 25.67
N GLY A 95 3.42 0.46 24.65
CA GLY A 95 3.67 -0.97 24.74
C GLY A 95 2.52 -1.78 25.35
N THR A 96 1.42 -1.14 25.75
CA THR A 96 0.24 -1.88 26.25
C THR A 96 -0.50 -2.60 25.11
N PRO A 97 -1.18 -3.74 25.38
CA PRO A 97 -2.01 -4.41 24.38
C PRO A 97 -3.13 -3.50 23.87
N HIS A 98 -3.27 -3.41 22.56
CA HIS A 98 -4.32 -2.65 21.88
C HIS A 98 -5.05 -3.56 20.90
N PRO A 99 -6.41 -3.60 20.92
CA PRO A 99 -7.16 -4.42 19.98
C PRO A 99 -6.91 -4.00 18.53
N TRP A 100 -6.92 -4.98 17.61
CA TRP A 100 -6.95 -4.69 16.19
C TRP A 100 -8.27 -4.03 15.83
N GLU A 101 -8.22 -2.84 15.25
CA GLU A 101 -9.39 -2.07 14.85
C GLU A 101 -9.22 -1.52 13.43
N PHE A 102 -10.20 -1.76 12.56
CA PHE A 102 -10.20 -1.13 11.26
C PHE A 102 -10.46 0.38 11.40
N LYS A 103 -9.60 1.20 10.78
CA LYS A 103 -9.75 2.66 10.78
C LYS A 103 -9.99 3.23 9.39
N ARG A 104 -9.14 2.87 8.43
CA ARG A 104 -9.24 3.36 7.04
C ARG A 104 -8.40 2.52 6.09
N VAL A 105 -8.69 2.64 4.79
CA VAL A 105 -7.88 2.04 3.73
C VAL A 105 -6.83 3.05 3.25
N TRP A 106 -5.57 2.67 3.33
CA TRP A 106 -4.42 3.46 2.90
C TRP A 106 -4.01 3.18 1.46
N HIS A 107 -4.19 1.96 0.98
CA HIS A 107 -3.74 1.52 -0.33
C HIS A 107 -4.77 0.59 -0.98
N LEU A 108 -5.04 0.81 -2.26
CA LEU A 108 -5.84 -0.06 -3.10
C LEU A 108 -4.96 -0.57 -4.25
N GLU A 109 -4.78 -1.87 -4.36
CA GLU A 109 -3.95 -2.48 -5.40
C GLU A 109 -4.79 -3.43 -6.26
N PRO A 110 -5.25 -2.99 -7.44
CA PRO A 110 -5.92 -3.87 -8.39
C PRO A 110 -4.98 -4.95 -8.91
N SER A 111 -5.52 -6.15 -9.12
CA SER A 111 -4.79 -7.27 -9.72
C SER A 111 -4.19 -6.90 -11.07
N LEU A 112 -3.06 -7.50 -11.40
CA LEU A 112 -2.36 -7.27 -12.66
C LEU A 112 -3.10 -7.89 -13.87
N THR A 113 -3.95 -8.90 -13.65
CA THR A 113 -4.54 -9.72 -14.70
C THR A 113 -6.06 -9.88 -14.63
N ASP A 114 -6.66 -9.66 -13.46
CA ASP A 114 -8.09 -9.81 -13.21
C ASP A 114 -8.70 -8.49 -12.75
N PRO A 115 -9.56 -7.82 -13.55
CA PRO A 115 -10.12 -6.53 -13.20
C PRO A 115 -11.08 -6.56 -12.01
N ASP A 116 -11.61 -7.73 -11.65
CA ASP A 116 -12.53 -7.87 -10.51
C ASP A 116 -11.81 -8.15 -9.19
N THR A 117 -10.51 -8.46 -9.24
CA THR A 117 -9.70 -8.65 -8.03
C THR A 117 -8.97 -7.35 -7.65
N VAL A 118 -9.12 -6.95 -6.38
CA VAL A 118 -8.45 -5.80 -5.77
C VAL A 118 -8.07 -6.07 -4.33
N TYR A 119 -6.90 -5.60 -3.91
CA TYR A 119 -6.42 -5.67 -2.53
C TYR A 119 -6.56 -4.32 -1.85
N ALA A 120 -6.82 -4.33 -0.55
CA ALA A 120 -6.90 -3.14 0.28
C ALA A 120 -6.01 -3.26 1.51
N GLY A 121 -5.05 -2.35 1.62
CA GLY A 121 -4.21 -2.19 2.80
C GLY A 121 -4.79 -1.17 3.75
N ALA A 122 -4.99 -1.56 5.00
CA ALA A 122 -5.69 -0.76 5.99
C ALA A 122 -4.81 -0.39 7.21
N GLU A 123 -5.27 0.55 7.97
CA GLU A 123 -4.91 0.80 9.37
C GLU A 123 -5.98 0.12 10.26
N ASP A 124 -5.67 -0.69 11.23
CA ASP A 124 -4.38 -1.19 11.75
C ASP A 124 -3.89 -2.43 10.97
N ALA A 125 -2.97 -2.21 10.03
CA ALA A 125 -2.21 -3.27 9.35
C ALA A 125 -3.03 -4.41 8.71
N GLY A 126 -4.33 -4.22 8.48
CA GLY A 126 -5.18 -5.21 7.81
C GLY A 126 -4.89 -5.28 6.32
N LEU A 127 -4.85 -6.49 5.78
CA LEU A 127 -4.81 -6.72 4.34
C LEU A 127 -6.08 -7.47 3.93
N PHE A 128 -6.83 -6.88 3.02
CA PHE A 128 -8.09 -7.44 2.53
C PHE A 128 -8.03 -7.68 1.03
N LYS A 129 -8.80 -8.66 0.56
CA LYS A 129 -8.95 -8.99 -0.86
C LYS A 129 -10.42 -9.04 -1.23
N SER A 130 -10.76 -8.43 -2.35
CA SER A 130 -12.02 -8.60 -3.06
C SER A 130 -11.75 -9.33 -4.37
N THR A 131 -12.66 -10.21 -4.79
CA THR A 131 -12.67 -10.90 -6.10
C THR A 131 -13.94 -10.60 -6.89
N ASP A 132 -14.69 -9.58 -6.48
CA ASP A 132 -15.98 -9.16 -7.04
C ASP A 132 -16.06 -7.63 -7.19
N ALA A 133 -14.92 -7.04 -7.56
CA ALA A 133 -14.77 -5.60 -7.84
C ALA A 133 -15.17 -4.69 -6.66
N GLY A 134 -14.91 -5.14 -5.43
CA GLY A 134 -15.17 -4.39 -4.20
C GLY A 134 -16.56 -4.61 -3.62
N ALA A 135 -17.37 -5.56 -4.13
CA ALA A 135 -18.67 -5.85 -3.57
C ALA A 135 -18.57 -6.58 -2.22
N THR A 136 -17.53 -7.41 -2.03
CA THR A 136 -17.21 -8.00 -0.74
C THR A 136 -15.71 -7.94 -0.46
N TRP A 137 -15.33 -7.90 0.84
CA TRP A 137 -13.94 -7.87 1.28
C TRP A 137 -13.69 -9.00 2.28
N ASN A 138 -12.64 -9.77 2.05
CA ASN A 138 -12.20 -10.84 2.94
C ASN A 138 -10.79 -10.53 3.44
N GLU A 139 -10.55 -10.67 4.75
CA GLU A 139 -9.22 -10.49 5.31
C GLU A 139 -8.27 -11.60 4.86
N LEU A 140 -7.03 -11.25 4.53
CA LEU A 140 -5.92 -12.18 4.45
C LEU A 140 -5.27 -12.26 5.84
N ALA A 141 -5.96 -12.94 6.76
CA ALA A 141 -5.67 -12.95 8.20
C ALA A 141 -4.28 -13.51 8.55
N GLY A 142 -3.67 -14.32 7.66
CA GLY A 142 -2.31 -14.84 7.82
C GLY A 142 -1.26 -13.77 8.09
N LEU A 143 -1.48 -12.53 7.64
CA LEU A 143 -0.57 -11.43 7.91
C LEU A 143 -0.57 -11.02 9.38
N ARG A 144 -1.72 -10.68 9.93
CA ARG A 144 -1.88 -10.19 11.30
C ARG A 144 -1.62 -11.27 12.34
N THR A 145 -1.88 -12.53 11.99
CA THR A 145 -1.69 -13.69 12.87
C THR A 145 -0.27 -14.28 12.83
N THR A 146 0.70 -13.60 12.20
CA THR A 146 2.12 -13.99 12.31
C THR A 146 2.58 -13.94 13.77
N GLU A 147 3.64 -14.70 14.10
CA GLU A 147 4.24 -14.66 15.44
C GLU A 147 4.66 -13.25 15.87
N THR A 148 5.00 -12.38 14.94
CA THR A 148 5.43 -11.00 15.19
C THR A 148 4.27 -10.02 15.34
N GLY A 149 3.06 -10.34 14.86
CA GLY A 149 1.90 -9.45 14.86
C GLY A 149 1.59 -8.82 16.21
N PRO A 150 1.54 -9.59 17.31
CA PRO A 150 1.31 -9.05 18.65
C PRO A 150 2.37 -8.06 19.16
N HIS A 151 3.53 -7.99 18.50
CA HIS A 151 4.64 -7.10 18.86
C HIS A 151 4.72 -5.84 17.98
N TRP A 152 3.84 -5.70 16.99
CA TRP A 152 3.83 -4.49 16.16
C TRP A 152 3.33 -3.30 16.95
N GLN A 153 4.03 -2.17 16.79
CA GLN A 153 3.73 -0.92 17.45
C GLN A 153 3.52 0.18 16.40
N PRO A 154 2.48 1.04 16.53
CA PRO A 154 2.22 2.08 15.55
C PRO A 154 3.34 3.12 15.53
N GLY A 155 3.66 3.64 14.35
CA GLY A 155 4.39 4.89 14.19
C GLY A 155 3.47 6.10 14.37
N ALA A 156 4.00 7.32 14.18
CA ALA A 156 3.24 8.56 14.33
C ALA A 156 1.99 8.64 13.41
N GLY A 157 1.98 7.89 12.31
CA GLY A 157 0.84 7.79 11.39
C GLY A 157 -0.07 6.56 11.62
N GLY A 158 0.18 5.75 12.64
CA GLY A 158 -0.53 4.48 12.88
C GLY A 158 0.21 3.27 12.29
N LEU A 159 -0.42 2.08 12.38
CA LEU A 159 0.03 0.87 11.68
C LEU A 159 -0.58 0.84 10.26
N CYS A 160 -0.06 1.69 9.39
CA CYS A 160 -0.61 1.88 8.05
C CYS A 160 -0.02 0.89 7.06
N LEU A 161 -0.81 -0.02 6.50
CA LEU A 161 -0.43 -0.83 5.36
C LEU A 161 -0.60 0.01 4.09
N HIS A 162 0.47 0.67 3.66
CA HIS A 162 0.47 1.67 2.60
C HIS A 162 1.14 1.22 1.30
N THR A 163 1.75 0.04 1.27
CA THR A 163 2.38 -0.51 0.06
C THR A 163 1.95 -1.95 -0.14
N ILE A 164 1.45 -2.27 -1.32
CA ILE A 164 1.14 -3.62 -1.78
C ILE A 164 1.77 -3.76 -3.17
N LEU A 165 2.64 -4.73 -3.35
CA LEU A 165 3.31 -5.05 -4.61
C LEU A 165 2.95 -6.47 -5.02
N LEU A 166 2.35 -6.61 -6.20
CA LEU A 166 2.01 -7.89 -6.81
C LEU A 166 3.13 -8.26 -7.78
N ASP A 167 3.70 -9.46 -7.64
CA ASP A 167 4.76 -9.92 -8.52
C ASP A 167 4.18 -10.32 -9.90
N PRO A 168 4.61 -9.67 -11.00
CA PRO A 168 4.09 -9.97 -12.34
C PRO A 168 4.50 -11.35 -12.87
N THR A 169 5.46 -12.02 -12.24
CA THR A 169 5.97 -13.33 -12.65
C THR A 169 5.55 -14.47 -11.71
N ASN A 170 5.08 -14.14 -10.52
CA ASN A 170 4.60 -15.11 -9.54
C ASN A 170 3.33 -14.58 -8.85
N PRO A 171 2.13 -15.02 -9.25
CA PRO A 171 0.86 -14.53 -8.70
C PRO A 171 0.65 -14.84 -7.22
N ASP A 172 1.39 -15.80 -6.66
CA ASP A 172 1.31 -16.15 -5.24
C ASP A 172 2.22 -15.28 -4.36
N ARG A 173 3.14 -14.49 -4.99
CA ARG A 173 4.02 -13.58 -4.28
C ARG A 173 3.41 -12.20 -4.16
N ILE A 174 3.25 -11.75 -2.91
CA ILE A 174 2.87 -10.39 -2.58
C ILE A 174 3.88 -9.84 -1.57
N ILE A 175 4.31 -8.61 -1.80
CA ILE A 175 5.18 -7.88 -0.87
C ILE A 175 4.41 -6.68 -0.36
N ILE A 176 4.46 -6.44 0.95
CA ILE A 176 3.79 -5.30 1.57
C ILE A 176 4.74 -4.53 2.49
N ALA A 177 4.38 -3.29 2.77
CA ALA A 177 5.01 -2.51 3.82
C ALA A 177 3.98 -1.85 4.73
N ILE A 178 4.30 -1.87 6.03
CA ILE A 178 3.50 -1.32 7.10
C ILE A 178 4.34 -0.30 7.86
N SER A 179 3.83 0.91 8.02
CA SER A 179 4.48 1.96 8.80
C SER A 179 4.66 1.50 10.24
N ALA A 180 5.94 1.50 10.66
CA ALA A 180 6.50 1.06 11.92
C ALA A 180 6.38 -0.45 12.26
N ALA A 181 5.98 -1.32 11.30
CA ALA A 181 6.13 -2.76 11.46
C ALA A 181 7.22 -3.33 10.54
N GLY A 182 7.45 -2.73 9.37
CA GLY A 182 8.44 -3.17 8.39
C GLY A 182 7.81 -3.70 7.09
N ALA A 183 8.60 -4.49 6.37
CA ALA A 183 8.19 -5.15 5.14
C ALA A 183 7.95 -6.65 5.37
N PHE A 184 6.98 -7.20 4.64
CA PHE A 184 6.59 -8.60 4.73
C PHE A 184 6.37 -9.18 3.34
N ARG A 185 6.58 -10.49 3.19
CA ARG A 185 6.33 -11.23 1.95
C ARG A 185 5.52 -12.49 2.22
N THR A 186 4.58 -12.75 1.33
CA THR A 186 3.98 -14.07 1.13
C THR A 186 4.47 -14.67 -0.19
N ASP A 187 4.58 -15.98 -0.24
CA ASP A 187 4.84 -16.75 -1.45
C ASP A 187 3.72 -17.80 -1.68
N ASP A 188 2.57 -17.67 -0.98
CA ASP A 188 1.40 -18.57 -1.00
C ASP A 188 0.05 -17.82 -1.07
N ALA A 189 0.02 -16.71 -1.80
CA ALA A 189 -1.16 -15.86 -2.03
C ALA A 189 -1.79 -15.30 -0.74
N GLY A 190 -0.98 -15.09 0.31
CA GLY A 190 -1.40 -14.44 1.56
C GLY A 190 -1.84 -15.37 2.68
N GLN A 191 -1.63 -16.71 2.53
CA GLN A 191 -1.95 -17.66 3.59
C GLN A 191 -0.95 -17.55 4.75
N THR A 192 0.35 -17.45 4.42
CA THR A 192 1.42 -17.22 5.41
C THR A 192 2.29 -16.03 5.01
N TRP A 193 2.87 -15.37 5.99
CA TRP A 193 3.70 -14.19 5.81
C TRP A 193 4.98 -14.30 6.63
N LYS A 194 6.07 -13.75 6.09
CA LYS A 194 7.33 -13.63 6.79
C LYS A 194 7.86 -12.19 6.73
N PRO A 195 8.48 -11.68 7.80
CA PRO A 195 9.23 -10.44 7.75
C PRO A 195 10.39 -10.54 6.76
N ILE A 196 10.61 -9.48 5.99
CA ILE A 196 11.73 -9.36 5.04
C ILE A 196 12.56 -8.12 5.35
N ASN A 197 13.02 -7.99 6.60
CA ASN A 197 13.69 -6.79 7.10
C ASN A 197 15.20 -7.00 7.35
N LYS A 198 15.76 -8.14 6.97
CA LYS A 198 17.18 -8.43 7.18
C LYS A 198 18.09 -7.44 6.42
N GLY A 199 19.01 -6.83 7.15
CA GLY A 199 19.91 -5.78 6.61
C GLY A 199 19.39 -4.36 6.85
N LEU A 200 18.17 -4.18 7.36
CA LEU A 200 17.68 -2.88 7.82
C LEU A 200 18.32 -2.52 9.16
N TYR A 201 18.55 -1.23 9.34
CA TYR A 201 19.02 -0.65 10.60
C TYR A 201 18.16 0.58 10.93
N SER A 202 17.53 0.61 12.11
CA SER A 202 16.66 1.71 12.54
C SER A 202 17.14 2.27 13.88
N LYS A 203 17.78 3.43 13.82
CA LYS A 203 18.46 4.08 14.96
C LYS A 203 17.57 4.31 16.19
N TYR A 204 16.26 4.47 16.01
CA TYR A 204 15.35 4.96 17.03
C TYR A 204 14.40 3.89 17.59
N ILE A 205 14.65 2.61 17.31
CA ILE A 205 13.96 1.50 17.96
C ILE A 205 14.90 0.82 18.98
N PRO A 206 14.37 0.14 19.99
CA PRO A 206 15.19 -0.45 21.08
C PRO A 206 16.29 -1.39 20.60
N ASP A 207 15.99 -2.28 19.62
CA ASP A 207 16.96 -3.06 18.87
C ASP A 207 17.00 -2.55 17.42
N PRO A 208 18.07 -1.83 17.02
CA PRO A 208 18.17 -1.27 15.67
C PRO A 208 18.11 -2.30 14.53
N THR A 209 18.36 -3.57 14.82
CA THR A 209 18.38 -4.68 13.85
C THR A 209 17.23 -5.68 14.05
N ALA A 210 16.23 -5.31 14.84
CA ALA A 210 15.07 -6.15 15.12
C ALA A 210 14.42 -6.71 13.85
N GLU A 211 13.79 -7.87 13.97
CA GLU A 211 13.09 -8.50 12.86
C GLU A 211 11.92 -7.66 12.34
N VAL A 212 11.27 -6.90 13.22
CA VAL A 212 10.13 -5.99 12.92
C VAL A 212 10.30 -4.65 13.63
N GLY A 213 9.42 -3.69 13.35
CA GLY A 213 9.46 -2.37 13.99
C GLY A 213 10.14 -1.29 13.13
N HIS A 214 10.55 -1.62 11.92
CA HIS A 214 11.15 -0.66 11.00
C HIS A 214 10.11 0.25 10.38
N CYS A 215 10.34 1.56 10.41
CA CYS A 215 9.50 2.53 9.73
C CYS A 215 9.84 2.56 8.24
N VAL A 216 9.05 1.85 7.44
CA VAL A 216 9.12 1.87 5.98
C VAL A 216 8.13 2.89 5.47
N HIS A 217 8.52 3.73 4.51
CA HIS A 217 7.65 4.73 3.91
C HIS A 217 7.10 4.30 2.54
N HIS A 218 7.90 3.61 1.74
CA HIS A 218 7.45 3.04 0.47
C HIS A 218 8.43 1.99 -0.05
N ILE A 219 7.91 1.02 -0.83
CA ILE A 219 8.72 0.07 -1.60
C ILE A 219 8.27 0.12 -3.06
N ALA A 220 9.24 0.16 -3.97
CA ALA A 220 9.01 0.06 -5.41
C ALA A 220 9.68 -1.22 -5.96
N MET A 221 8.97 -1.91 -6.85
CA MET A 221 9.43 -3.12 -7.53
C MET A 221 9.82 -2.79 -8.97
N ASN A 222 10.96 -3.31 -9.43
CA ASN A 222 11.26 -3.29 -10.84
C ASN A 222 10.44 -4.38 -11.57
N PRO A 223 9.47 -4.02 -12.42
CA PRO A 223 8.57 -5.02 -13.02
C PRO A 223 9.28 -5.98 -14.00
N ARG A 224 10.48 -5.63 -14.48
CA ARG A 224 11.27 -6.52 -15.35
C ARG A 224 12.14 -7.50 -14.56
N THR A 225 12.49 -7.14 -13.34
CA THR A 225 13.28 -7.96 -12.42
C THR A 225 12.61 -7.90 -11.03
N PRO A 226 11.50 -8.64 -10.80
CA PRO A 226 10.68 -8.49 -9.60
C PRO A 226 11.40 -8.80 -8.28
N ASN A 227 12.54 -9.49 -8.35
CA ASN A 227 13.41 -9.68 -7.19
C ASN A 227 14.20 -8.42 -6.81
N THR A 228 14.29 -7.43 -7.71
CA THR A 228 14.95 -6.15 -7.42
C THR A 228 13.92 -5.15 -6.91
N LEU A 229 14.08 -4.78 -5.63
CA LEU A 229 13.23 -3.82 -4.96
C LEU A 229 14.05 -2.65 -4.43
N PHE A 230 13.40 -1.50 -4.32
CA PHE A 230 13.95 -0.31 -3.69
C PHE A 230 13.00 0.14 -2.58
N MET A 231 13.57 0.50 -1.43
CA MET A 231 12.79 0.92 -0.26
C MET A 231 13.26 2.29 0.21
N GLN A 232 12.30 3.20 0.41
CA GLN A 232 12.50 4.38 1.22
C GLN A 232 12.08 4.04 2.65
N LYS A 233 13.03 4.01 3.55
CA LYS A 233 12.76 4.00 4.99
C LYS A 233 12.55 5.43 5.50
N HIS A 234 12.25 5.57 6.78
CA HIS A 234 12.25 6.88 7.44
C HIS A 234 13.62 7.59 7.24
N TRP A 235 14.70 6.87 7.47
CA TRP A 235 16.05 7.24 7.08
C TRP A 235 16.63 6.11 6.24
N ASP A 236 17.35 6.44 5.20
CA ASP A 236 18.00 5.55 4.27
C ASP A 236 17.13 5.08 3.10
N VAL A 237 17.78 4.98 1.97
CA VAL A 237 17.30 4.27 0.78
C VAL A 237 18.00 2.92 0.71
N MET A 238 17.21 1.87 0.56
CA MET A 238 17.69 0.49 0.54
C MET A 238 17.40 -0.17 -0.79
N ARG A 239 18.20 -1.17 -1.16
CA ARG A 239 18.00 -2.04 -2.32
C ARG A 239 18.12 -3.49 -1.91
N THR A 240 17.34 -4.35 -2.56
CA THR A 240 17.49 -5.80 -2.56
C THR A 240 17.47 -6.32 -4.00
N ASP A 241 18.13 -7.44 -4.26
CA ASP A 241 18.07 -8.16 -5.54
C ASP A 241 17.59 -9.61 -5.35
N ASP A 242 17.07 -9.95 -4.16
CA ASP A 242 16.59 -11.27 -3.74
C ASP A 242 15.17 -11.22 -3.14
N ALA A 243 14.33 -10.31 -3.64
CA ALA A 243 12.93 -10.12 -3.22
C ALA A 243 12.79 -9.83 -1.71
N GLY A 244 13.77 -9.14 -1.13
CA GLY A 244 13.75 -8.69 0.25
C GLY A 244 14.42 -9.62 1.26
N ASP A 245 15.01 -10.75 0.82
CA ASP A 245 15.68 -11.65 1.77
C ASP A 245 16.92 -10.99 2.39
N HIS A 246 17.54 -10.00 1.70
CA HIS A 246 18.55 -9.12 2.27
C HIS A 246 18.53 -7.72 1.65
N TRP A 247 18.59 -6.69 2.50
CA TRP A 247 18.64 -5.29 2.07
C TRP A 247 20.02 -4.67 2.24
N THR A 248 20.42 -3.87 1.27
CA THR A 248 21.67 -3.10 1.27
C THR A 248 21.37 -1.61 1.19
N LYS A 249 22.00 -0.80 2.04
CA LYS A 249 21.90 0.66 2.00
C LYS A 249 22.56 1.23 0.75
N ILE A 250 21.85 2.12 0.04
CA ILE A 250 22.33 2.79 -1.18
C ILE A 250 22.25 4.31 -1.13
N SER A 251 21.95 4.91 0.01
CA SER A 251 21.74 6.36 0.17
C SER A 251 23.02 7.18 0.36
N GLY A 252 24.21 6.59 0.21
CA GLY A 252 25.48 7.23 0.58
C GLY A 252 25.86 8.49 -0.22
N ASN A 253 25.26 8.74 -1.39
CA ASN A 253 25.53 9.90 -2.25
C ASN A 253 24.33 10.86 -2.37
N LEU A 254 23.26 10.65 -1.59
CA LEU A 254 22.10 11.53 -1.59
C LEU A 254 22.33 12.74 -0.67
N PRO A 255 21.81 13.92 -1.03
CA PRO A 255 21.91 15.13 -0.18
C PRO A 255 21.11 15.00 1.13
N THR A 256 20.09 14.14 1.14
CA THR A 256 19.32 13.70 2.30
C THR A 256 18.85 12.29 2.04
N ASP A 257 18.72 11.49 3.09
CA ASP A 257 18.21 10.12 3.05
C ASP A 257 16.79 9.99 3.62
N PHE A 258 16.20 11.10 4.08
CA PHE A 258 14.80 11.16 4.48
C PHE A 258 13.89 11.42 3.26
N GLY A 259 12.83 10.63 3.13
CA GLY A 259 11.84 10.78 2.08
C GLY A 259 10.62 9.90 2.31
N PHE A 260 9.57 10.10 1.50
CA PHE A 260 8.36 9.27 1.52
C PHE A 260 8.18 8.48 0.22
N ALA A 261 8.49 9.11 -0.91
CA ALA A 261 8.26 8.52 -2.21
C ALA A 261 9.53 7.88 -2.78
N ILE A 262 9.38 6.74 -3.41
CA ILE A 262 10.38 6.09 -4.26
C ILE A 262 9.67 5.41 -5.42
N ASP A 263 10.27 5.42 -6.58
CA ASP A 263 9.75 4.70 -7.75
C ASP A 263 10.91 4.20 -8.63
N VAL A 264 10.60 3.26 -9.52
CA VAL A 264 11.57 2.61 -10.40
C VAL A 264 11.13 2.78 -11.85
N HIS A 265 12.03 3.34 -12.65
CA HIS A 265 11.82 3.43 -14.09
C HIS A 265 11.83 2.04 -14.74
N THR A 266 10.86 1.77 -15.60
CA THR A 266 10.65 0.47 -16.23
C THR A 266 11.60 0.15 -17.41
N HIS A 267 12.47 1.07 -17.77
CA HIS A 267 13.38 0.94 -18.93
C HIS A 267 14.84 1.12 -18.55
#